data_a7acbb19f8e51157d160c9f95d62cb39
#
_entry.id   a7acbb19f8e51157d160c9f95d62cb39
#
_cell.length_a   1.000
_cell.length_b   1.000
_cell.length_c   1.000
_cell.angle_alpha   90.00
_cell.angle_beta   90.00
_cell.angle_gamma   90.00
#
_symmetry.space_group_name_H-M   'P 1'
#
loop_
_entity.id
_entity.type
_entity.pdbx_description
1 polymer ?
#
loop_
_entity_poly.entity_id
_entity_poly.type
_entity_poly.pdbx_seq_one_letter_code
_entity_poly.pdbx_strand_id
1 'polypeptide(L)'
;MENFLQPDRGFKINREHLQKASIIFLFVLVIIVMVAFAESVTNPILLGFAAIMGGYMALNIGANDVANNVGPAVGSKALTMTGAIIIAAICEISGALIAGGEVVSTVSSGIISVDAIGDSKEFVTLMLAALISGAIWLNIATAIGAPVSTTHAIVGGVLGAGIAAGGLDVANWNALGRIVASWVISPVMGGVIAAALLFFIKHTITYKENKKTSAENIVPYLIAFMTWAFSLYLINKGLRHIVTLDSKIAFALSVAIAVLVFFIVKPIIKKALEKLENKKEEINKLFTIPLIFAVALLSFAHGANDVANAIGPLTAINEALKVSFEFGAKANVPFWIMLIGGLGISIGLALFGPRLIRTVGGEITELDQMRAYCIAMSAALTVLVASELGMPVSSTHIAIGAIFGIGFLREHLKRQYKEMEAKILESRKGEDSKKVKEFLEHFRNASVKRKAAILKSIERKDSKKKAKLEEFSDIDLKKKEAKKLKEAYKEELVKRSAINKIVAAWLITVPVSAIFSAICYFIISAIGL
;
A
#
# COMPACT_ATOMS: atom_id res chain seq x y z
N MET A 1 59.30 12.00 -3.16
CA MET A 1 58.76 13.09 -2.33
C MET A 1 57.80 13.95 -3.14
N GLU A 2 56.88 13.33 -3.92
CA GLU A 2 55.95 14.04 -4.84
C GLU A 2 54.55 13.43 -4.85
N ASN A 3 54.02 13.04 -3.68
CA ASN A 3 52.68 12.48 -3.59
C ASN A 3 51.86 12.97 -2.39
N PHE A 4 52.02 14.24 -2.01
CA PHE A 4 51.32 14.79 -0.82
C PHE A 4 50.53 16.10 -1.06
N LEU A 5 50.16 16.38 -2.31
CA LEU A 5 49.23 17.48 -2.59
C LEU A 5 48.16 17.01 -3.58
N GLN A 6 47.21 16.18 -3.13
CA GLN A 6 45.90 16.14 -3.78
C GLN A 6 45.12 17.39 -3.31
N PRO A 7 44.66 18.25 -4.24
CA PRO A 7 43.88 19.41 -3.85
C PRO A 7 42.55 18.93 -3.28
N ASP A 8 42.15 19.58 -2.18
CA ASP A 8 40.86 19.54 -1.51
C ASP A 8 39.75 19.05 -2.40
N ARG A 9 39.16 17.93 -2.05
CA ARG A 9 37.82 17.57 -2.53
C ARG A 9 36.86 18.60 -1.95
N GLY A 10 36.79 19.77 -2.55
CA GLY A 10 35.78 20.75 -2.23
C GLY A 10 34.42 20.05 -2.17
N PHE A 11 33.71 20.27 -1.09
CA PHE A 11 32.37 19.72 -0.80
C PHE A 11 31.46 20.12 -1.97
N LYS A 12 31.40 19.29 -3.05
CA LYS A 12 30.47 19.49 -4.16
C LYS A 12 29.10 19.15 -3.63
N ILE A 13 28.38 20.14 -3.15
CA ILE A 13 26.97 20.01 -2.81
C ILE A 13 26.26 19.55 -4.09
N ASN A 14 25.76 18.31 -4.08
CA ASN A 14 24.99 17.77 -5.19
C ASN A 14 23.71 18.60 -5.33
N ARG A 15 23.42 19.11 -6.53
CA ARG A 15 22.21 19.90 -6.82
C ARG A 15 20.93 19.22 -6.33
N GLU A 16 20.87 17.90 -6.45
CA GLU A 16 19.74 17.11 -5.97
C GLU A 16 19.55 17.21 -4.44
N HIS A 17 20.64 17.13 -3.68
CA HIS A 17 20.59 17.29 -2.21
C HIS A 17 20.18 18.71 -1.81
N LEU A 18 20.66 19.72 -2.53
CA LEU A 18 20.29 21.11 -2.27
C LEU A 18 18.80 21.34 -2.55
N GLN A 19 18.27 20.81 -3.66
CA GLN A 19 16.84 20.90 -3.97
C GLN A 19 15.98 20.22 -2.89
N LYS A 20 16.33 19.00 -2.48
CA LYS A 20 15.61 18.30 -1.39
C LYS A 20 15.65 19.11 -0.09
N ALA A 21 16.81 19.63 0.30
CA ALA A 21 16.96 20.46 1.48
C ALA A 21 16.13 21.74 1.41
N SER A 22 16.09 22.41 0.25
CA SER A 22 15.29 23.62 0.05
C SER A 22 13.78 23.34 0.17
N ILE A 23 13.28 22.21 -0.36
CA ILE A 23 11.86 21.83 -0.24
C ILE A 23 11.52 21.52 1.22
N ILE A 24 12.37 20.79 1.93
CA ILE A 24 12.17 20.48 3.35
C ILE A 24 12.20 21.77 4.18
N PHE A 25 13.13 22.68 3.91
CA PHE A 25 13.21 23.96 4.59
C PHE A 25 11.94 24.80 4.37
N LEU A 26 11.46 24.89 3.13
CA LEU A 26 10.21 25.57 2.82
C LEU A 26 9.01 24.94 3.56
N PHE A 27 8.96 23.62 3.64
CA PHE A 27 7.91 22.91 4.36
C PHE A 27 7.95 23.24 5.87
N VAL A 28 9.14 23.25 6.49
CA VAL A 28 9.30 23.66 7.89
C VAL A 28 8.87 25.12 8.10
N LEU A 29 9.21 26.01 7.18
CA LEU A 29 8.77 27.41 7.24
C LEU A 29 7.25 27.52 7.17
N VAL A 30 6.59 26.76 6.29
CA VAL A 30 5.12 26.69 6.22
C VAL A 30 4.52 26.20 7.53
N ILE A 31 5.12 25.17 8.16
CA ILE A 31 4.67 24.70 9.49
C ILE A 31 4.77 25.80 10.54
N ILE A 32 5.89 26.52 10.61
CA ILE A 32 6.07 27.60 11.57
C ILE A 32 5.03 28.70 11.37
N VAL A 33 4.76 29.07 10.12
CA VAL A 33 3.70 30.04 9.79
C VAL A 33 2.33 29.54 10.24
N MET A 34 2.00 28.28 9.96
CA MET A 34 0.71 27.71 10.39
C MET A 34 0.54 27.72 11.91
N VAL A 35 1.57 27.36 12.66
CA VAL A 35 1.56 27.40 14.14
C VAL A 35 1.40 28.83 14.66
N ALA A 36 2.01 29.83 14.00
CA ALA A 36 1.87 31.23 14.39
C ALA A 36 0.42 31.76 14.26
N PHE A 37 -0.38 31.16 13.39
CA PHE A 37 -1.82 31.45 13.22
C PHE A 37 -2.74 30.45 13.94
N ALA A 38 -2.19 29.51 14.71
CA ALA A 38 -2.99 28.59 15.51
C ALA A 38 -3.70 29.31 16.67
N GLU A 39 -4.71 28.64 17.24
CA GLU A 39 -5.39 29.12 18.43
C GLU A 39 -4.42 29.37 19.59
N SER A 40 -4.78 30.25 20.52
CA SER A 40 -3.95 30.56 21.71
C SER A 40 -3.70 29.31 22.55
N VAL A 41 -2.43 28.95 22.69
CA VAL A 41 -1.96 27.81 23.48
C VAL A 41 -1.00 28.28 24.59
N THR A 42 -0.87 27.49 25.63
CA THR A 42 -0.01 27.79 26.79
C THR A 42 1.48 27.81 26.46
N ASN A 43 1.90 27.00 25.45
CA ASN A 43 3.30 26.92 25.02
C ASN A 43 3.42 26.83 23.48
N PRO A 44 3.46 27.96 22.75
CA PRO A 44 3.56 27.98 21.30
C PRO A 44 4.87 27.38 20.75
N ILE A 45 5.97 27.50 21.50
CA ILE A 45 7.28 26.97 21.08
C ILE A 45 7.25 25.44 21.08
N LEU A 46 6.68 24.84 22.11
CA LEU A 46 6.54 23.39 22.21
C LEU A 46 5.58 22.86 21.13
N LEU A 47 4.46 23.56 20.86
CA LEU A 47 3.57 23.22 19.74
C LEU A 47 4.29 23.31 18.40
N GLY A 48 5.11 24.33 18.18
CA GLY A 48 5.91 24.49 16.97
C GLY A 48 6.90 23.33 16.77
N PHE A 49 7.58 22.92 17.84
CA PHE A 49 8.47 21.76 17.82
C PHE A 49 7.70 20.47 17.53
N ALA A 50 6.57 20.24 18.19
CA ALA A 50 5.70 19.08 17.95
C ALA A 50 5.17 19.05 16.50
N ALA A 51 4.78 20.21 15.95
CA ALA A 51 4.32 20.34 14.57
C ALA A 51 5.42 19.99 13.55
N ILE A 52 6.67 20.41 13.80
CA ILE A 52 7.83 20.02 12.98
C ILE A 52 8.05 18.50 13.06
N MET A 53 7.96 17.90 14.25
CA MET A 53 8.10 16.45 14.43
C MET A 53 6.95 15.69 13.75
N GLY A 54 5.71 16.18 13.81
CA GLY A 54 4.57 15.65 13.08
C GLY A 54 4.78 15.72 11.56
N GLY A 55 5.25 16.87 11.07
CA GLY A 55 5.62 17.01 9.66
C GLY A 55 6.75 16.05 9.24
N TYR A 56 7.77 15.87 10.08
CA TYR A 56 8.85 14.90 9.85
C TYR A 56 8.31 13.46 9.83
N MET A 57 7.41 13.10 10.73
CA MET A 57 6.73 11.80 10.71
C MET A 57 5.94 11.62 9.42
N ALA A 58 5.17 12.63 8.99
CA ALA A 58 4.41 12.60 7.74
C ALA A 58 5.32 12.43 6.50
N LEU A 59 6.48 13.10 6.45
CA LEU A 59 7.49 12.89 5.40
C LEU A 59 7.94 11.42 5.35
N ASN A 60 8.19 10.79 6.49
CA ASN A 60 8.62 9.40 6.56
C ASN A 60 7.51 8.42 6.14
N ILE A 61 6.23 8.71 6.48
CA ILE A 61 5.07 7.93 5.99
C ILE A 61 5.03 7.96 4.47
N GLY A 62 5.11 9.15 3.87
CA GLY A 62 5.09 9.29 2.41
C GLY A 62 6.28 8.60 1.72
N ALA A 63 7.46 8.63 2.35
CA ALA A 63 8.67 7.98 1.85
C ALA A 63 8.57 6.44 1.86
N ASN A 64 7.92 5.85 2.86
CA ASN A 64 7.88 4.40 3.10
C ASN A 64 6.61 3.75 2.54
N ASP A 65 5.43 4.22 2.93
CA ASP A 65 4.18 3.48 2.73
C ASP A 65 3.55 3.70 1.36
N VAL A 66 3.60 4.91 0.81
CA VAL A 66 2.95 5.21 -0.47
C VAL A 66 3.55 4.44 -1.64
N ALA A 67 4.79 3.95 -1.49
CA ALA A 67 5.40 3.05 -2.46
C ALA A 67 4.58 1.77 -2.68
N ASN A 68 3.89 1.27 -1.65
CA ASN A 68 3.03 0.09 -1.72
C ASN A 68 1.74 0.36 -2.51
N ASN A 69 1.24 1.61 -2.46
CA ASN A 69 0.02 2.01 -3.16
C ASN A 69 0.23 2.11 -4.67
N VAL A 70 1.32 2.73 -5.11
CA VAL A 70 1.59 3.00 -6.52
C VAL A 70 2.54 2.00 -7.18
N GLY A 71 3.31 1.25 -6.38
CA GLY A 71 4.28 0.26 -6.87
C GLY A 71 3.70 -0.72 -7.89
N PRO A 72 2.53 -1.33 -7.64
CA PRO A 72 1.88 -2.22 -8.60
C PRO A 72 1.56 -1.57 -9.95
N ALA A 73 1.16 -0.31 -9.98
CA ALA A 73 0.84 0.39 -11.23
C ALA A 73 2.10 0.77 -12.02
N VAL A 74 3.16 1.18 -11.34
CA VAL A 74 4.46 1.46 -11.97
C VAL A 74 5.11 0.15 -12.44
N GLY A 75 5.09 -0.89 -11.62
CA GLY A 75 5.64 -2.20 -11.94
C GLY A 75 4.94 -2.89 -13.11
N SER A 76 3.63 -2.74 -13.23
CA SER A 76 2.84 -3.23 -14.39
C SER A 76 2.94 -2.34 -15.63
N LYS A 77 3.65 -1.21 -15.57
CA LYS A 77 3.79 -0.20 -16.63
C LYS A 77 2.46 0.49 -16.99
N ALA A 78 1.50 0.51 -16.09
CA ALA A 78 0.25 1.25 -16.26
C ALA A 78 0.44 2.76 -16.06
N LEU A 79 1.37 3.15 -15.16
CA LEU A 79 1.75 4.53 -14.88
C LEU A 79 3.26 4.73 -15.01
N THR A 80 3.65 5.93 -15.44
CA THR A 80 5.02 6.41 -15.28
C THR A 80 5.29 6.73 -13.81
N MET A 81 6.54 6.73 -13.38
CA MET A 81 6.94 7.12 -12.03
C MET A 81 6.38 8.49 -11.63
N THR A 82 6.56 9.49 -12.50
CA THR A 82 6.09 10.86 -12.26
C THR A 82 4.56 10.93 -12.18
N GLY A 83 3.86 10.26 -13.11
CA GLY A 83 2.38 10.21 -13.08
C GLY A 83 1.85 9.56 -11.82
N ALA A 84 2.47 8.48 -11.36
CA ALA A 84 2.11 7.79 -10.12
C ALA A 84 2.29 8.70 -8.89
N ILE A 85 3.41 9.43 -8.80
CA ILE A 85 3.69 10.36 -7.70
C ILE A 85 2.67 11.51 -7.68
N ILE A 86 2.35 12.11 -8.83
CA ILE A 86 1.40 13.22 -8.92
C ILE A 86 0.00 12.76 -8.47
N ILE A 87 -0.49 11.63 -9.00
CA ILE A 87 -1.81 11.10 -8.65
C ILE A 87 -1.85 10.77 -7.15
N ALA A 88 -0.83 10.08 -6.65
CA ALA A 88 -0.79 9.72 -5.24
C ALA A 88 -0.74 10.97 -4.35
N ALA A 89 0.12 11.95 -4.64
CA ALA A 89 0.23 13.16 -3.83
C ALA A 89 -1.10 13.92 -3.71
N ILE A 90 -1.82 14.08 -4.82
CA ILE A 90 -3.13 14.74 -4.82
C ILE A 90 -4.15 13.93 -4.01
N CYS A 91 -4.18 12.61 -4.22
CA CYS A 91 -5.14 11.74 -3.54
C CYS A 91 -4.83 11.60 -2.04
N GLU A 92 -3.55 11.52 -1.64
CA GLU A 92 -3.12 11.47 -0.23
C GLU A 92 -3.56 12.74 0.54
N ILE A 93 -3.28 13.93 -0.02
CA ILE A 93 -3.73 15.21 0.58
C ILE A 93 -5.25 15.23 0.69
N SER A 94 -5.94 14.87 -0.40
CA SER A 94 -7.41 14.86 -0.41
C SER A 94 -7.98 13.89 0.62
N GLY A 95 -7.43 12.68 0.73
CA GLY A 95 -7.83 11.68 1.72
C GLY A 95 -7.63 12.16 3.15
N ALA A 96 -6.44 12.72 3.42
CA ALA A 96 -6.10 13.29 4.72
C ALA A 96 -7.09 14.39 5.14
N LEU A 97 -7.33 15.36 4.25
CA LEU A 97 -8.18 16.52 4.57
C LEU A 97 -9.67 16.18 4.67
N ILE A 98 -10.16 15.26 3.84
CA ILE A 98 -11.59 14.96 3.72
C ILE A 98 -12.03 13.91 4.74
N ALA A 99 -11.18 12.91 5.01
CA ALA A 99 -11.61 11.70 5.70
C ALA A 99 -10.68 11.21 6.84
N GLY A 100 -9.62 11.98 7.20
CA GLY A 100 -8.63 11.55 8.19
C GLY A 100 -9.12 11.61 9.65
N GLY A 101 -10.11 12.42 9.98
CA GLY A 101 -10.46 12.78 11.36
C GLY A 101 -10.84 11.62 12.29
N GLU A 102 -11.53 10.61 11.80
CA GLU A 102 -11.97 9.46 12.64
C GLU A 102 -10.79 8.63 13.16
N VAL A 103 -9.84 8.31 12.30
CA VAL A 103 -8.65 7.53 12.68
C VAL A 103 -7.72 8.36 13.58
N VAL A 104 -7.61 9.67 13.31
CA VAL A 104 -6.88 10.62 14.17
C VAL A 104 -7.42 10.60 15.59
N SER A 105 -8.73 10.62 15.78
CA SER A 105 -9.36 10.51 17.11
C SER A 105 -8.95 9.23 17.84
N THR A 106 -8.86 8.09 17.15
CA THR A 106 -8.42 6.83 17.75
C THR A 106 -6.95 6.88 18.21
N VAL A 107 -6.05 7.46 17.39
CA VAL A 107 -4.62 7.53 17.72
C VAL A 107 -4.35 8.59 18.79
N SER A 108 -5.08 9.72 18.80
CA SER A 108 -4.87 10.83 19.73
C SER A 108 -5.32 10.55 21.15
N SER A 109 -6.43 9.79 21.33
CA SER A 109 -7.06 9.60 22.65
C SER A 109 -7.57 8.18 22.91
N GLY A 110 -7.51 7.27 21.91
CA GLY A 110 -8.09 5.94 22.04
C GLY A 110 -7.13 4.88 22.60
N ILE A 111 -5.81 5.08 22.52
CA ILE A 111 -4.78 4.09 22.89
C ILE A 111 -4.45 4.17 24.39
N ILE A 112 -4.39 5.38 24.93
CA ILE A 112 -4.07 5.68 26.33
C ILE A 112 -5.28 6.33 26.99
N SER A 113 -5.55 5.94 28.23
CA SER A 113 -6.55 6.59 29.09
C SER A 113 -5.97 7.92 29.60
N VAL A 114 -6.37 9.02 28.98
CA VAL A 114 -5.84 10.36 29.29
C VAL A 114 -6.08 10.72 30.75
N ASP A 115 -7.25 10.35 31.31
CA ASP A 115 -7.62 10.59 32.69
C ASP A 115 -6.69 9.87 33.71
N ALA A 116 -6.08 8.75 33.29
CA ALA A 116 -5.19 7.97 34.16
C ALA A 116 -3.80 8.63 34.30
N ILE A 117 -3.42 9.53 33.39
CA ILE A 117 -2.13 10.25 33.46
C ILE A 117 -2.25 11.47 34.39
N GLY A 118 -3.41 12.15 34.42
CA GLY A 118 -3.73 13.23 35.36
C GLY A 118 -2.95 14.53 35.18
N ASP A 119 -1.87 14.56 34.39
CA ASP A 119 -1.05 15.74 34.12
C ASP A 119 -0.92 15.99 32.61
N SER A 120 -1.34 17.18 32.19
CA SER A 120 -1.27 17.66 30.80
C SER A 120 0.17 17.70 30.27
N LYS A 121 1.15 18.10 31.11
CA LYS A 121 2.56 18.15 30.73
C LYS A 121 3.11 16.76 30.44
N GLU A 122 2.79 15.81 31.31
CA GLU A 122 3.19 14.42 31.15
C GLU A 122 2.59 13.79 29.89
N PHE A 123 1.29 14.08 29.63
CA PHE A 123 0.61 13.63 28.41
C PHE A 123 1.26 14.22 27.14
N VAL A 124 1.63 15.50 27.13
CA VAL A 124 2.36 16.13 26.01
C VAL A 124 3.72 15.46 25.81
N THR A 125 4.44 15.18 26.90
CA THR A 125 5.77 14.54 26.87
C THR A 125 5.72 13.15 26.25
N LEU A 126 4.75 12.31 26.64
CA LEU A 126 4.61 10.96 26.09
C LEU A 126 4.21 10.98 24.59
N MET A 127 3.31 11.88 24.18
CA MET A 127 2.91 11.99 22.78
C MET A 127 4.07 12.50 21.90
N LEU A 128 4.86 13.42 22.43
CA LEU A 128 6.07 13.90 21.75
C LEU A 128 7.14 12.79 21.62
N ALA A 129 7.33 11.98 22.67
CA ALA A 129 8.24 10.84 22.66
C ALA A 129 7.80 9.79 21.61
N ALA A 130 6.49 9.50 21.53
CA ALA A 130 5.94 8.60 20.53
C ALA A 130 6.17 9.11 19.10
N LEU A 131 5.98 10.40 18.87
CA LEU A 131 6.15 11.03 17.57
C LEU A 131 7.61 11.01 17.11
N ILE A 132 8.54 11.38 17.99
CA ILE A 132 9.99 11.39 17.73
C ILE A 132 10.47 9.96 17.45
N SER A 133 10.16 9.02 18.32
CA SER A 133 10.60 7.63 18.19
C SER A 133 10.06 6.97 16.93
N GLY A 134 8.77 7.18 16.61
CA GLY A 134 8.15 6.69 15.38
C GLY A 134 8.80 7.25 14.13
N ALA A 135 9.05 8.56 14.09
CA ALA A 135 9.69 9.22 12.96
C ALA A 135 11.12 8.73 12.72
N ILE A 136 11.92 8.59 13.77
CA ILE A 136 13.30 8.07 13.69
C ILE A 136 13.29 6.60 13.25
N TRP A 137 12.41 5.77 13.82
CA TRP A 137 12.28 4.37 13.41
C TRP A 137 11.98 4.22 11.92
N LEU A 138 11.00 4.98 11.42
CA LEU A 138 10.65 4.97 10.00
C LEU A 138 11.78 5.47 9.10
N ASN A 139 12.52 6.49 9.55
CA ASN A 139 13.67 6.98 8.81
C ASN A 139 14.76 5.90 8.67
N ILE A 140 15.06 5.18 9.75
CA ILE A 140 15.99 4.05 9.74
C ILE A 140 15.48 2.96 8.80
N ALA A 141 14.21 2.55 8.92
CA ALA A 141 13.61 1.52 8.08
C ALA A 141 13.66 1.89 6.59
N THR A 142 13.34 3.15 6.25
CA THR A 142 13.41 3.65 4.88
C THR A 142 14.84 3.68 4.34
N ALA A 143 15.82 4.07 5.17
CA ALA A 143 17.23 4.10 4.79
C ALA A 143 17.78 2.71 4.43
N ILE A 144 17.36 1.67 5.15
CA ILE A 144 17.74 0.27 4.87
C ILE A 144 16.84 -0.39 3.81
N GLY A 145 15.80 0.33 3.33
CA GLY A 145 14.87 -0.19 2.31
C GLY A 145 13.90 -1.25 2.84
N ALA A 146 13.60 -1.24 4.14
CA ALA A 146 12.64 -2.14 4.76
C ALA A 146 11.23 -1.52 4.75
N PRO A 147 10.22 -2.16 4.13
CA PRO A 147 8.83 -1.76 4.26
C PRO A 147 8.33 -2.16 5.65
N VAL A 148 8.11 -1.18 6.52
CA VAL A 148 7.56 -1.37 7.86
C VAL A 148 6.19 -0.72 7.97
N SER A 149 5.43 -1.06 9.00
CA SER A 149 4.14 -0.42 9.28
C SER A 149 4.32 0.84 10.11
N THR A 150 3.92 1.97 9.57
CA THR A 150 3.89 3.26 10.28
C THR A 150 2.88 3.24 11.42
N THR A 151 1.73 2.58 11.22
CA THR A 151 0.71 2.39 12.25
C THR A 151 1.23 1.57 13.44
N HIS A 152 1.96 0.49 13.18
CA HIS A 152 2.59 -0.29 14.26
C HIS A 152 3.63 0.53 15.02
N ALA A 153 4.40 1.37 14.31
CA ALA A 153 5.40 2.21 14.93
C ALA A 153 4.79 3.24 15.87
N ILE A 154 3.72 3.93 15.44
CA ILE A 154 3.11 4.98 16.26
C ILE A 154 2.26 4.41 17.41
N VAL A 155 1.49 3.34 17.18
CA VAL A 155 0.72 2.68 18.23
C VAL A 155 1.65 2.09 19.29
N GLY A 156 2.73 1.42 18.86
CA GLY A 156 3.78 0.93 19.76
C GLY A 156 4.45 2.06 20.52
N GLY A 157 4.74 3.19 19.84
CA GLY A 157 5.33 4.37 20.44
C GLY A 157 4.43 4.99 21.52
N VAL A 158 3.15 5.23 21.23
CA VAL A 158 2.18 5.78 22.20
C VAL A 158 2.02 4.84 23.40
N LEU A 159 1.91 3.53 23.14
CA LEU A 159 1.81 2.53 24.21
C LEU A 159 3.06 2.51 25.08
N GLY A 160 4.27 2.49 24.46
CA GLY A 160 5.53 2.41 25.20
C GLY A 160 5.80 3.62 26.06
N ALA A 161 5.62 4.84 25.51
CA ALA A 161 5.74 6.07 26.29
C ALA A 161 4.66 6.20 27.36
N GLY A 162 3.41 5.78 27.07
CA GLY A 162 2.34 5.77 28.05
C GLY A 162 2.60 4.85 29.24
N ILE A 163 3.07 3.62 28.99
CA ILE A 163 3.46 2.70 30.05
C ILE A 163 4.65 3.24 30.85
N ALA A 164 5.60 3.91 30.21
CA ALA A 164 6.72 4.54 30.89
C ALA A 164 6.28 5.72 31.78
N ALA A 165 5.22 6.45 31.38
CA ALA A 165 4.65 7.57 32.12
C ALA A 165 3.80 7.10 33.32
N GLY A 166 2.83 6.23 33.12
CA GLY A 166 1.82 5.91 34.15
C GLY A 166 1.62 4.42 34.42
N GLY A 167 2.52 3.55 33.93
CA GLY A 167 2.42 2.10 34.14
C GLY A 167 1.42 1.41 33.21
N LEU A 168 1.14 0.14 33.48
CA LEU A 168 0.29 -0.68 32.60
C LEU A 168 -1.19 -0.29 32.61
N ASP A 169 -1.64 0.38 33.67
CA ASP A 169 -3.05 0.74 33.87
C ASP A 169 -3.52 1.90 32.98
N VAL A 170 -2.58 2.68 32.43
CA VAL A 170 -2.92 3.78 31.52
C VAL A 170 -3.31 3.28 30.13
N ALA A 171 -2.96 2.05 29.78
CA ALA A 171 -3.24 1.51 28.45
C ALA A 171 -4.70 1.06 28.31
N ASN A 172 -5.35 1.50 27.24
CA ASN A 172 -6.69 1.03 26.88
C ASN A 172 -6.61 -0.34 26.19
N TRP A 173 -6.49 -1.40 26.99
CA TRP A 173 -6.31 -2.77 26.51
C TRP A 173 -7.45 -3.25 25.60
N ASN A 174 -8.68 -2.76 25.82
CA ASN A 174 -9.82 -3.09 24.95
C ASN A 174 -9.69 -2.46 23.55
N ALA A 175 -9.27 -1.20 23.47
CA ALA A 175 -9.01 -0.56 22.20
C ALA A 175 -7.80 -1.19 21.49
N LEU A 176 -6.72 -1.43 22.22
CA LEU A 176 -5.53 -2.12 21.70
C LEU A 176 -5.86 -3.51 21.16
N GLY A 177 -6.70 -4.28 21.87
CA GLY A 177 -7.16 -5.59 21.41
C GLY A 177 -7.87 -5.51 20.07
N ARG A 178 -8.77 -4.52 19.87
CA ARG A 178 -9.44 -4.29 18.59
C ARG A 178 -8.46 -3.85 17.49
N ILE A 179 -7.51 -2.97 17.80
CA ILE A 179 -6.47 -2.51 16.87
C ILE A 179 -5.60 -3.71 16.42
N VAL A 180 -5.11 -4.52 17.35
CA VAL A 180 -4.29 -5.71 17.05
C VAL A 180 -5.09 -6.73 16.23
N ALA A 181 -6.37 -6.96 16.58
CA ALA A 181 -7.24 -7.83 15.79
C ALA A 181 -7.39 -7.30 14.34
N SER A 182 -7.52 -5.98 14.16
CA SER A 182 -7.61 -5.37 12.83
C SER A 182 -6.34 -5.59 11.99
N TRP A 183 -5.16 -5.62 12.62
CA TRP A 183 -3.88 -5.87 11.94
C TRP A 183 -3.75 -7.30 11.40
N VAL A 184 -4.45 -8.26 12.00
CA VAL A 184 -4.51 -9.65 11.51
C VAL A 184 -5.61 -9.81 10.47
N ILE A 185 -6.78 -9.23 10.73
CA ILE A 185 -7.96 -9.38 9.86
C ILE A 185 -7.76 -8.63 8.54
N SER A 186 -7.21 -7.41 8.57
CA SER A 186 -7.13 -6.56 7.37
C SER A 186 -6.24 -7.13 6.24
N PRO A 187 -5.03 -7.68 6.47
CA PRO A 187 -4.26 -8.30 5.39
C PRO A 187 -4.91 -9.60 4.87
N VAL A 188 -5.60 -10.35 5.72
CA VAL A 188 -6.36 -11.53 5.30
C VAL A 188 -7.53 -11.12 4.39
N MET A 189 -8.28 -10.09 4.78
CA MET A 189 -9.36 -9.52 3.97
C MET A 189 -8.84 -9.00 2.63
N GLY A 190 -7.74 -8.23 2.63
CA GLY A 190 -7.08 -7.79 1.41
C GLY A 190 -6.72 -8.96 0.49
N GLY A 191 -6.16 -10.04 1.05
CA GLY A 191 -5.83 -11.27 0.33
C GLY A 191 -7.03 -11.98 -0.26
N VAL A 192 -8.09 -12.15 0.52
CA VAL A 192 -9.34 -12.81 0.10
C VAL A 192 -10.03 -12.03 -1.01
N ILE A 193 -10.18 -10.70 -0.83
CA ILE A 193 -10.82 -9.84 -1.83
C ILE A 193 -10.00 -9.83 -3.14
N ALA A 194 -8.66 -9.70 -3.07
CA ALA A 194 -7.80 -9.74 -4.25
C ALA A 194 -7.90 -11.07 -5.00
N ALA A 195 -7.87 -12.19 -4.28
CA ALA A 195 -8.03 -13.53 -4.85
C ALA A 195 -9.40 -13.69 -5.49
N ALA A 196 -10.48 -13.26 -4.82
CA ALA A 196 -11.84 -13.33 -5.34
C ALA A 196 -12.02 -12.49 -6.62
N LEU A 197 -11.51 -11.25 -6.64
CA LEU A 197 -11.53 -10.40 -7.83
C LEU A 197 -10.77 -11.04 -9.00
N LEU A 198 -9.55 -11.54 -8.75
CA LEU A 198 -8.78 -12.20 -9.80
C LEU A 198 -9.45 -13.48 -10.30
N PHE A 199 -10.01 -14.28 -9.40
CA PHE A 199 -10.76 -15.48 -9.74
C PHE A 199 -11.97 -15.14 -10.62
N PHE A 200 -12.75 -14.13 -10.22
CA PHE A 200 -13.88 -13.63 -10.98
C PHE A 200 -13.46 -13.18 -12.39
N ILE A 201 -12.45 -12.31 -12.51
CA ILE A 201 -11.97 -11.80 -13.80
C ILE A 201 -11.45 -12.95 -14.68
N LYS A 202 -10.72 -13.91 -14.12
CA LYS A 202 -10.23 -15.07 -14.89
C LYS A 202 -11.37 -15.92 -15.45
N HIS A 203 -12.40 -16.20 -14.67
CA HIS A 203 -13.51 -17.06 -15.09
C HIS A 203 -14.48 -16.34 -16.04
N THR A 204 -14.68 -15.05 -15.86
CA THR A 204 -15.61 -14.27 -16.67
C THR A 204 -14.98 -13.69 -17.94
N ILE A 205 -13.66 -13.45 -17.96
CA ILE A 205 -12.98 -12.82 -19.10
C ILE A 205 -11.85 -13.70 -19.64
N THR A 206 -10.85 -14.05 -18.82
CA THR A 206 -9.59 -14.61 -19.32
C THR A 206 -9.74 -16.01 -19.91
N TYR A 207 -10.58 -16.84 -19.31
CA TYR A 207 -10.80 -18.24 -19.74
C TYR A 207 -11.85 -18.39 -20.83
N LYS A 208 -12.58 -17.32 -21.19
CA LYS A 208 -13.56 -17.35 -22.28
C LYS A 208 -12.86 -17.38 -23.64
N GLU A 209 -13.51 -18.01 -24.64
CA GLU A 209 -13.02 -18.04 -26.01
C GLU A 209 -13.01 -16.62 -26.60
N ASN A 210 -14.14 -15.92 -26.52
CA ASN A 210 -14.24 -14.53 -26.92
C ASN A 210 -14.01 -13.60 -25.72
N LYS A 211 -12.75 -13.28 -25.47
CA LYS A 211 -12.34 -12.41 -24.37
C LYS A 211 -12.77 -10.96 -24.55
N LYS A 212 -12.86 -10.51 -25.82
CA LYS A 212 -13.30 -9.13 -26.15
C LYS A 212 -14.74 -8.91 -25.71
N THR A 213 -15.67 -9.75 -26.16
CA THR A 213 -17.09 -9.66 -25.77
C THR A 213 -17.28 -9.82 -24.27
N SER A 214 -16.51 -10.73 -23.65
CA SER A 214 -16.57 -10.92 -22.20
C SER A 214 -16.07 -9.68 -21.45
N ALA A 215 -14.99 -9.04 -21.91
CA ALA A 215 -14.45 -7.83 -21.31
C ALA A 215 -15.40 -6.63 -21.51
N GLU A 216 -16.02 -6.50 -22.70
CA GLU A 216 -17.04 -5.48 -22.99
C GLU A 216 -18.19 -5.51 -21.98
N ASN A 217 -18.61 -6.72 -21.60
CA ASN A 217 -19.72 -6.89 -20.67
C ASN A 217 -19.30 -6.73 -19.20
N ILE A 218 -18.11 -7.18 -18.80
CA ILE A 218 -17.73 -7.30 -17.38
C ILE A 218 -16.96 -6.07 -16.87
N VAL A 219 -16.05 -5.49 -17.66
CA VAL A 219 -15.21 -4.37 -17.20
C VAL A 219 -16.01 -3.14 -16.77
N PRO A 220 -17.12 -2.75 -17.45
CA PRO A 220 -17.96 -1.65 -16.97
C PRO A 220 -18.57 -1.89 -15.59
N TYR A 221 -18.93 -3.14 -15.23
CA TYR A 221 -19.42 -3.47 -13.89
C TYR A 221 -18.31 -3.33 -12.83
N LEU A 222 -17.07 -3.71 -13.15
CA LEU A 222 -15.95 -3.53 -12.23
C LEU A 222 -15.68 -2.06 -11.93
N ILE A 223 -15.75 -1.21 -12.97
CA ILE A 223 -15.58 0.25 -12.82
C ILE A 223 -16.77 0.85 -12.06
N ALA A 224 -18.00 0.44 -12.35
CA ALA A 224 -19.18 0.88 -11.62
C ALA A 224 -19.12 0.50 -10.13
N PHE A 225 -18.70 -0.73 -9.82
CA PHE A 225 -18.50 -1.18 -8.43
C PHE A 225 -17.44 -0.34 -7.70
N MET A 226 -16.32 -0.07 -8.34
CA MET A 226 -15.29 0.82 -7.79
C MET A 226 -15.83 2.23 -7.54
N THR A 227 -16.58 2.77 -8.49
CA THR A 227 -17.21 4.10 -8.37
C THR A 227 -18.24 4.12 -7.24
N TRP A 228 -19.05 3.07 -7.11
CA TRP A 228 -20.01 2.94 -6.02
C TRP A 228 -19.32 2.97 -4.66
N ALA A 229 -18.30 2.15 -4.46
CA ALA A 229 -17.58 2.07 -3.19
C ALA A 229 -16.94 3.42 -2.81
N PHE A 230 -16.34 4.09 -3.80
CA PHE A 230 -15.69 5.38 -3.58
C PHE A 230 -16.71 6.51 -3.32
N SER A 231 -17.75 6.62 -4.13
CA SER A 231 -18.78 7.66 -3.94
C SER A 231 -19.54 7.46 -2.63
N LEU A 232 -19.83 6.23 -2.21
CA LEU A 232 -20.44 5.95 -0.93
C LEU A 232 -19.58 6.46 0.24
N TYR A 233 -18.28 6.17 0.18
CA TYR A 233 -17.33 6.63 1.18
C TYR A 233 -17.20 8.17 1.20
N LEU A 234 -17.08 8.80 0.02
CA LEU A 234 -17.00 10.26 -0.09
C LEU A 234 -18.27 10.97 0.40
N ILE A 235 -19.45 10.41 0.13
CA ILE A 235 -20.71 10.98 0.60
C ILE A 235 -20.78 10.89 2.13
N ASN A 236 -20.44 9.72 2.68
CA ASN A 236 -20.53 9.52 4.14
C ASN A 236 -19.49 10.32 4.92
N LYS A 237 -18.28 10.54 4.40
CA LYS A 237 -17.19 11.24 5.12
C LYS A 237 -16.98 12.67 4.62
N GLY A 238 -16.93 12.86 3.30
CA GLY A 238 -16.63 14.18 2.73
C GLY A 238 -17.79 15.16 2.86
N LEU A 239 -19.01 14.75 2.49
CA LEU A 239 -20.17 15.62 2.55
C LEU A 239 -20.69 15.83 3.97
N ARG A 240 -20.35 14.97 4.92
CA ARG A 240 -20.79 15.09 6.32
C ARG A 240 -20.40 16.42 6.97
N HIS A 241 -19.34 17.06 6.52
CA HIS A 241 -18.91 18.37 6.99
C HIS A 241 -19.76 19.53 6.44
N ILE A 242 -20.53 19.28 5.36
CA ILE A 242 -21.37 20.29 4.68
C ILE A 242 -22.85 19.98 4.91
N VAL A 243 -23.25 18.71 4.71
CA VAL A 243 -24.63 18.24 4.83
C VAL A 243 -24.64 16.85 5.45
N THR A 244 -25.39 16.67 6.52
CA THR A 244 -25.64 15.35 7.11
C THR A 244 -26.75 14.65 6.32
N LEU A 245 -26.35 13.70 5.45
CA LEU A 245 -27.30 12.88 4.69
C LEU A 245 -27.63 11.60 5.46
N ASP A 246 -28.88 11.16 5.37
CA ASP A 246 -29.28 9.84 5.83
C ASP A 246 -28.51 8.76 5.05
N SER A 247 -28.10 7.68 5.74
CA SER A 247 -27.33 6.59 5.13
C SER A 247 -28.03 5.93 3.94
N LYS A 248 -29.39 5.91 3.92
CA LYS A 248 -30.17 5.40 2.79
C LYS A 248 -30.06 6.31 1.57
N ILE A 249 -30.06 7.64 1.79
CA ILE A 249 -29.89 8.63 0.73
C ILE A 249 -28.47 8.56 0.18
N ALA A 250 -27.46 8.47 1.06
CA ALA A 250 -26.07 8.29 0.67
C ALA A 250 -25.87 7.03 -0.19
N PHE A 251 -26.48 5.91 0.22
CA PHE A 251 -26.47 4.67 -0.54
C PHE A 251 -27.15 4.82 -1.91
N ALA A 252 -28.36 5.38 -1.96
CA ALA A 252 -29.09 5.56 -3.21
C ALA A 252 -28.35 6.47 -4.19
N LEU A 253 -27.75 7.56 -3.69
CA LEU A 253 -26.97 8.50 -4.49
C LEU A 253 -25.69 7.84 -5.04
N SER A 254 -25.00 7.07 -4.23
CA SER A 254 -23.79 6.34 -4.68
C SER A 254 -24.11 5.28 -5.75
N VAL A 255 -25.25 4.60 -5.62
CA VAL A 255 -25.74 3.67 -6.66
C VAL A 255 -26.10 4.44 -7.93
N ALA A 256 -26.78 5.58 -7.86
CA ALA A 256 -27.11 6.39 -9.02
C ALA A 256 -25.83 6.87 -9.77
N ILE A 257 -24.81 7.31 -9.04
CA ILE A 257 -23.51 7.69 -9.61
C ILE A 257 -22.86 6.49 -10.32
N ALA A 258 -22.87 5.33 -9.69
CA ALA A 258 -22.28 4.11 -10.28
C ALA A 258 -23.01 3.68 -11.57
N VAL A 259 -24.34 3.76 -11.59
CA VAL A 259 -25.15 3.48 -12.78
C VAL A 259 -24.86 4.48 -13.90
N LEU A 260 -24.74 5.76 -13.58
CA LEU A 260 -24.37 6.79 -14.55
C LEU A 260 -23.00 6.48 -15.17
N VAL A 261 -22.00 6.19 -14.31
CA VAL A 261 -20.65 5.85 -14.78
C VAL A 261 -20.64 4.58 -15.61
N PHE A 262 -21.44 3.57 -15.26
CA PHE A 262 -21.58 2.37 -16.06
C PHE A 262 -22.00 2.68 -17.51
N PHE A 263 -23.02 3.50 -17.70
CA PHE A 263 -23.49 3.90 -19.05
C PHE A 263 -22.49 4.74 -19.82
N ILE A 264 -21.72 5.60 -19.14
CA ILE A 264 -20.64 6.40 -19.74
C ILE A 264 -19.48 5.51 -20.17
N VAL A 265 -19.08 4.57 -19.33
CA VAL A 265 -17.87 3.76 -19.54
C VAL A 265 -18.10 2.65 -20.56
N LYS A 266 -19.30 2.09 -20.64
CA LYS A 266 -19.62 0.99 -21.56
C LYS A 266 -19.26 1.27 -23.03
N PRO A 267 -19.65 2.40 -23.64
CA PRO A 267 -19.26 2.72 -25.01
C PRO A 267 -17.75 3.00 -25.15
N ILE A 268 -17.11 3.55 -24.13
CA ILE A 268 -15.67 3.80 -24.13
C ILE A 268 -14.90 2.47 -24.18
N ILE A 269 -15.29 1.51 -23.35
CA ILE A 269 -14.70 0.16 -23.34
C ILE A 269 -14.91 -0.54 -24.67
N LYS A 270 -16.12 -0.46 -25.25
CA LYS A 270 -16.42 -1.03 -26.56
C LYS A 270 -15.47 -0.47 -27.64
N LYS A 271 -15.34 0.85 -27.71
CA LYS A 271 -14.44 1.52 -28.67
C LYS A 271 -12.96 1.17 -28.45
N ALA A 272 -12.54 1.03 -27.20
CA ALA A 272 -11.17 0.59 -26.86
C ALA A 272 -10.91 -0.85 -27.35
N LEU A 273 -11.88 -1.74 -27.21
CA LEU A 273 -11.79 -3.14 -27.62
C LEU A 273 -11.74 -3.34 -29.15
N GLU A 274 -12.24 -2.40 -29.95
CA GLU A 274 -12.13 -2.46 -31.42
C GLU A 274 -10.68 -2.53 -31.88
N LYS A 275 -9.79 -1.83 -31.17
CA LYS A 275 -8.35 -1.72 -31.48
C LYS A 275 -7.50 -2.87 -30.92
N LEU A 276 -8.06 -3.74 -30.08
CA LEU A 276 -7.36 -4.82 -29.42
C LEU A 276 -7.64 -6.17 -30.08
N GLU A 277 -6.67 -7.07 -30.06
CA GLU A 277 -6.87 -8.46 -30.49
C GLU A 277 -7.49 -9.31 -29.39
N ASN A 278 -8.16 -10.42 -29.78
CA ASN A 278 -8.74 -11.37 -28.82
C ASN A 278 -7.67 -12.24 -28.12
N LYS A 279 -6.64 -11.60 -27.56
CA LYS A 279 -5.54 -12.20 -26.82
C LYS A 279 -5.54 -11.73 -25.37
N LYS A 280 -5.08 -12.59 -24.45
CA LYS A 280 -5.02 -12.27 -23.01
C LYS A 280 -4.18 -11.00 -22.75
N GLU A 281 -3.06 -10.88 -23.42
CA GLU A 281 -2.11 -9.78 -23.27
C GLU A 281 -2.73 -8.43 -23.69
N GLU A 282 -3.55 -8.43 -24.75
CA GLU A 282 -4.24 -7.25 -25.23
C GLU A 282 -5.39 -6.85 -24.29
N ILE A 283 -6.21 -7.81 -23.86
CA ILE A 283 -7.30 -7.55 -22.91
C ILE A 283 -6.75 -7.06 -21.55
N ASN A 284 -5.54 -7.52 -21.18
CA ASN A 284 -4.88 -7.05 -19.96
C ASN A 284 -4.59 -5.53 -20.00
N LYS A 285 -4.25 -4.97 -21.15
CA LYS A 285 -4.05 -3.51 -21.33
C LYS A 285 -5.31 -2.70 -21.05
N LEU A 286 -6.50 -3.29 -21.20
CA LEU A 286 -7.76 -2.64 -20.87
C LEU A 286 -7.88 -2.28 -19.39
N PHE A 287 -7.17 -3.01 -18.51
CA PHE A 287 -7.14 -2.75 -17.08
C PHE A 287 -6.23 -1.58 -16.68
N THR A 288 -5.52 -0.95 -17.63
CA THR A 288 -4.67 0.23 -17.33
C THR A 288 -5.47 1.36 -16.69
N ILE A 289 -6.61 1.75 -17.28
CA ILE A 289 -7.43 2.84 -16.74
C ILE A 289 -8.09 2.45 -15.41
N PRO A 290 -8.77 1.29 -15.27
CA PRO A 290 -9.27 0.84 -13.97
C PRO A 290 -8.20 0.78 -12.89
N LEU A 291 -6.96 0.36 -13.22
CA LEU A 291 -5.85 0.33 -12.28
C LEU A 291 -5.45 1.73 -11.82
N ILE A 292 -5.39 2.72 -12.72
CA ILE A 292 -5.08 4.11 -12.36
C ILE A 292 -6.11 4.64 -11.34
N PHE A 293 -7.38 4.39 -11.57
CA PHE A 293 -8.44 4.78 -10.63
C PHE A 293 -8.37 4.00 -9.31
N ALA A 294 -8.06 2.69 -9.35
CA ALA A 294 -7.89 1.89 -8.14
C ALA A 294 -6.71 2.38 -7.28
N VAL A 295 -5.61 2.80 -7.93
CA VAL A 295 -4.44 3.38 -7.25
C VAL A 295 -4.77 4.76 -6.67
N ALA A 296 -5.50 5.58 -7.39
CA ALA A 296 -5.98 6.88 -6.89
C ALA A 296 -6.89 6.68 -5.65
N LEU A 297 -7.81 5.71 -5.71
CA LEU A 297 -8.67 5.34 -4.59
C LEU A 297 -7.86 4.80 -3.41
N LEU A 298 -6.86 3.94 -3.67
CA LEU A 298 -6.00 3.41 -2.62
C LEU A 298 -5.18 4.52 -1.96
N SER A 299 -4.61 5.45 -2.75
CA SER A 299 -3.88 6.59 -2.20
C SER A 299 -4.77 7.53 -1.40
N PHE A 300 -6.01 7.74 -1.83
CA PHE A 300 -7.00 8.48 -1.05
C PHE A 300 -7.32 7.79 0.27
N ALA A 301 -7.60 6.49 0.24
CA ALA A 301 -7.88 5.68 1.42
C ALA A 301 -6.70 5.65 2.40
N HIS A 302 -5.48 5.55 1.86
CA HIS A 302 -4.25 5.61 2.63
C HIS A 302 -4.07 6.96 3.31
N GLY A 303 -4.20 8.08 2.57
CA GLY A 303 -4.14 9.42 3.16
C GLY A 303 -5.16 9.63 4.28
N ALA A 304 -6.37 9.07 4.12
CA ALA A 304 -7.42 9.11 5.15
C ALA A 304 -7.07 8.29 6.41
N ASN A 305 -6.34 7.18 6.29
CA ASN A 305 -5.97 6.32 7.42
C ASN A 305 -4.64 6.73 8.04
N ASP A 306 -3.59 6.79 7.23
CA ASP A 306 -2.21 6.82 7.71
C ASP A 306 -1.75 8.24 8.10
N VAL A 307 -2.46 9.29 7.69
CA VAL A 307 -2.23 10.66 8.20
C VAL A 307 -2.34 10.69 9.73
N ALA A 308 -3.22 9.88 10.32
CA ALA A 308 -3.41 9.77 11.77
C ALA A 308 -2.13 9.37 12.51
N ASN A 309 -1.24 8.61 11.88
CA ASN A 309 0.03 8.19 12.47
C ASN A 309 1.00 9.37 12.70
N ALA A 310 0.89 10.44 11.90
CA ALA A 310 1.66 11.66 12.07
C ALA A 310 0.94 12.71 12.92
N ILE A 311 -0.35 12.94 12.61
CA ILE A 311 -1.08 14.04 13.21
C ILE A 311 -1.91 13.65 14.44
N GLY A 312 -2.07 12.35 14.74
CA GLY A 312 -2.76 11.91 15.95
C GLY A 312 -2.08 12.41 17.23
N PRO A 313 -0.80 12.09 17.46
CA PRO A 313 -0.07 12.63 18.60
C PRO A 313 0.05 14.17 18.55
N LEU A 314 0.23 14.77 17.37
CA LEU A 314 0.26 16.23 17.23
C LEU A 314 -1.06 16.87 17.64
N THR A 315 -2.19 16.26 17.26
CA THR A 315 -3.53 16.72 17.68
C THR A 315 -3.68 16.61 19.19
N ALA A 316 -3.25 15.49 19.78
CA ALA A 316 -3.27 15.29 21.23
C ALA A 316 -2.45 16.37 21.97
N ILE A 317 -1.25 16.68 21.47
CA ILE A 317 -0.40 17.74 22.02
C ILE A 317 -1.07 19.11 21.88
N ASN A 318 -1.63 19.41 20.71
CA ASN A 318 -2.32 20.68 20.47
C ASN A 318 -3.51 20.87 21.43
N GLU A 319 -4.33 19.83 21.62
CA GLU A 319 -5.45 19.88 22.56
C GLU A 319 -4.97 20.06 24.00
N ALA A 320 -3.95 19.31 24.45
CA ALA A 320 -3.41 19.38 25.79
C ALA A 320 -2.74 20.73 26.13
N LEU A 321 -2.30 21.47 25.10
CA LEU A 321 -1.72 22.82 25.27
C LEU A 321 -2.76 23.94 25.20
N LYS A 322 -4.03 23.68 24.93
CA LYS A 322 -5.09 24.70 24.96
C LYS A 322 -5.34 25.20 26.38
N VAL A 323 -5.66 26.48 26.50
CA VAL A 323 -6.00 27.11 27.80
C VAL A 323 -7.27 26.51 28.41
N SER A 324 -8.17 26.02 27.57
CA SER A 324 -9.46 25.40 27.95
C SER A 324 -9.42 23.87 27.81
N PHE A 325 -8.29 23.23 28.10
CA PHE A 325 -8.16 21.78 27.98
C PHE A 325 -9.06 21.04 29.00
N GLU A 326 -9.91 20.15 28.50
CA GLU A 326 -10.70 19.23 29.31
C GLU A 326 -10.30 17.78 29.00
N PHE A 327 -9.93 17.01 30.03
CA PHE A 327 -9.60 15.61 29.89
C PHE A 327 -10.79 14.81 29.36
N GLY A 328 -10.57 13.92 28.39
CA GLY A 328 -11.62 13.05 27.84
C GLY A 328 -12.50 13.66 26.76
N ALA A 329 -12.37 14.97 26.45
CA ALA A 329 -13.08 15.60 25.34
C ALA A 329 -12.63 14.99 23.98
N LYS A 330 -13.59 14.81 23.06
CA LYS A 330 -13.26 14.32 21.71
C LYS A 330 -12.41 15.38 21.00
N ALA A 331 -11.18 15.00 20.64
CA ALA A 331 -10.25 15.89 19.95
C ALA A 331 -10.85 16.38 18.63
N ASN A 332 -10.95 17.69 18.48
CA ASN A 332 -11.29 18.31 17.20
C ASN A 332 -9.98 18.56 16.43
N VAL A 333 -9.84 17.95 15.26
CA VAL A 333 -8.60 18.06 14.47
C VAL A 333 -8.61 19.35 13.67
N PRO A 334 -7.78 20.35 14.01
CA PRO A 334 -7.70 21.59 13.25
C PRO A 334 -7.26 21.35 11.81
N PHE A 335 -7.82 22.12 10.88
CA PHE A 335 -7.50 22.00 9.45
C PHE A 335 -6.00 22.15 9.15
N TRP A 336 -5.31 23.06 9.85
CA TRP A 336 -3.86 23.26 9.66
C TRP A 336 -3.02 22.02 10.04
N ILE A 337 -3.44 21.26 11.06
CA ILE A 337 -2.78 19.99 11.44
C ILE A 337 -2.99 18.95 10.34
N MET A 338 -4.21 18.79 9.81
CA MET A 338 -4.47 17.89 8.69
C MET A 338 -3.65 18.27 7.46
N LEU A 339 -3.50 19.57 7.19
CA LEU A 339 -2.72 20.06 6.05
C LEU A 339 -1.23 19.75 6.21
N ILE A 340 -0.65 19.89 7.41
CA ILE A 340 0.73 19.46 7.70
C ILE A 340 0.89 17.97 7.39
N GLY A 341 -0.03 17.13 7.86
CA GLY A 341 0.01 15.70 7.60
C GLY A 341 -0.05 15.35 6.12
N GLY A 342 -1.06 15.86 5.41
CA GLY A 342 -1.26 15.61 3.98
C GLY A 342 -0.11 16.11 3.10
N LEU A 343 0.36 17.34 3.34
CA LEU A 343 1.52 17.91 2.65
C LEU A 343 2.79 17.12 2.95
N GLY A 344 3.02 16.77 4.21
CA GLY A 344 4.18 16.00 4.62
C GLY A 344 4.25 14.65 3.91
N ILE A 345 3.16 13.89 3.88
CA ILE A 345 3.06 12.60 3.16
C ILE A 345 3.39 12.80 1.68
N SER A 346 2.80 13.80 1.03
CA SER A 346 2.99 14.06 -0.39
C SER A 346 4.41 14.50 -0.74
N ILE A 347 5.01 15.35 0.08
CA ILE A 347 6.41 15.80 -0.09
C ILE A 347 7.36 14.62 0.15
N GLY A 348 7.13 13.82 1.19
CA GLY A 348 7.92 12.63 1.49
C GLY A 348 7.92 11.62 0.34
N LEU A 349 6.73 11.36 -0.23
CA LEU A 349 6.59 10.54 -1.44
C LEU A 349 7.41 11.10 -2.60
N ALA A 350 7.28 12.39 -2.89
CA ALA A 350 7.94 13.01 -4.03
C ALA A 350 9.48 12.97 -3.92
N LEU A 351 10.01 13.19 -2.71
CA LEU A 351 11.46 13.28 -2.48
C LEU A 351 12.14 11.92 -2.31
N PHE A 352 11.47 10.96 -1.66
CA PHE A 352 12.11 9.71 -1.22
C PHE A 352 11.41 8.45 -1.74
N GLY A 353 10.14 8.52 -2.16
CA GLY A 353 9.34 7.40 -2.66
C GLY A 353 9.90 6.68 -3.89
N PRO A 354 10.55 7.34 -4.88
CA PRO A 354 10.95 6.69 -6.14
C PRO A 354 11.85 5.47 -5.95
N ARG A 355 12.68 5.43 -4.91
CA ARG A 355 13.57 4.29 -4.61
C ARG A 355 12.75 3.06 -4.19
N LEU A 356 11.83 3.23 -3.24
CA LEU A 356 10.98 2.14 -2.75
C LEU A 356 9.96 1.68 -3.79
N ILE A 357 9.38 2.60 -4.57
CA ILE A 357 8.45 2.27 -5.66
C ILE A 357 9.09 1.31 -6.65
N ARG A 358 10.37 1.52 -7.01
CA ARG A 358 11.11 0.61 -7.90
C ARG A 358 11.31 -0.76 -7.28
N THR A 359 11.63 -0.82 -5.99
CA THR A 359 11.82 -2.07 -5.26
C THR A 359 10.52 -2.86 -5.15
N VAL A 360 9.44 -2.23 -4.70
CA VAL A 360 8.12 -2.87 -4.53
C VAL A 360 7.52 -3.29 -5.88
N GLY A 361 7.61 -2.42 -6.90
CA GLY A 361 7.05 -2.68 -8.23
C GLY A 361 7.78 -3.76 -9.04
N GLY A 362 9.06 -4.04 -8.74
CA GLY A 362 9.90 -4.95 -9.53
C GLY A 362 10.31 -6.26 -8.86
N GLU A 363 10.34 -6.32 -7.52
CA GLU A 363 10.98 -7.43 -6.81
C GLU A 363 10.01 -8.48 -6.25
N ILE A 364 8.76 -8.12 -5.95
CA ILE A 364 7.84 -9.02 -5.25
C ILE A 364 7.16 -10.00 -6.20
N THR A 365 6.72 -9.57 -7.39
CA THR A 365 6.14 -10.44 -8.42
C THR A 365 6.10 -9.72 -9.77
N GLU A 366 6.10 -10.49 -10.88
CA GLU A 366 5.75 -9.93 -12.19
C GLU A 366 4.25 -9.57 -12.19
N LEU A 367 3.95 -8.29 -12.15
CA LEU A 367 2.59 -7.76 -12.15
C LEU A 367 2.18 -7.38 -13.57
N ASP A 368 1.05 -7.90 -14.01
CA ASP A 368 0.30 -7.34 -15.13
C ASP A 368 -0.80 -6.38 -14.61
N GLN A 369 -1.38 -5.58 -15.49
CA GLN A 369 -2.35 -4.54 -15.11
C GLN A 369 -3.58 -5.13 -14.39
N MET A 370 -4.05 -6.29 -14.82
CA MET A 370 -5.21 -6.95 -14.22
C MET A 370 -4.94 -7.38 -12.77
N ARG A 371 -3.75 -7.96 -12.49
CA ARG A 371 -3.36 -8.36 -11.13
C ARG A 371 -3.12 -7.16 -10.25
N ALA A 372 -2.42 -6.15 -10.79
CA ALA A 372 -2.19 -4.89 -10.10
C ALA A 372 -3.52 -4.19 -9.73
N TYR A 373 -4.51 -4.22 -10.63
CA TYR A 373 -5.87 -3.75 -10.35
C TYR A 373 -6.51 -4.50 -9.18
N CYS A 374 -6.45 -5.84 -9.18
CA CYS A 374 -7.02 -6.63 -8.09
C CYS A 374 -6.34 -6.32 -6.74
N ILE A 375 -5.02 -6.12 -6.72
CA ILE A 375 -4.28 -5.74 -5.52
C ILE A 375 -4.70 -4.35 -5.04
N ALA A 376 -4.62 -3.34 -5.91
CA ALA A 376 -4.94 -1.96 -5.54
C ALA A 376 -6.40 -1.82 -5.09
N MET A 377 -7.34 -2.43 -5.82
CA MET A 377 -8.77 -2.38 -5.49
C MET A 377 -9.09 -3.06 -4.17
N SER A 378 -8.51 -4.24 -3.92
CA SER A 378 -8.74 -4.95 -2.65
C SER A 378 -8.15 -4.21 -1.46
N ALA A 379 -6.95 -3.65 -1.62
CA ALA A 379 -6.32 -2.84 -0.60
C ALA A 379 -7.14 -1.57 -0.32
N ALA A 380 -7.57 -0.86 -1.36
CA ALA A 380 -8.41 0.32 -1.21
C ALA A 380 -9.71 0.04 -0.44
N LEU A 381 -10.45 -1.01 -0.84
CA LEU A 381 -11.69 -1.40 -0.15
C LEU A 381 -11.44 -1.75 1.32
N THR A 382 -10.38 -2.49 1.60
CA THR A 382 -10.06 -2.89 2.98
C THR A 382 -9.69 -1.68 3.85
N VAL A 383 -8.86 -0.77 3.33
CA VAL A 383 -8.47 0.46 4.05
C VAL A 383 -9.67 1.38 4.24
N LEU A 384 -10.54 1.55 3.23
CA LEU A 384 -11.76 2.38 3.35
C LEU A 384 -12.69 1.87 4.45
N VAL A 385 -12.93 0.56 4.50
CA VAL A 385 -13.76 -0.05 5.56
C VAL A 385 -13.13 0.15 6.93
N ALA A 386 -11.82 -0.04 7.06
CA ALA A 386 -11.13 0.19 8.33
C ALA A 386 -11.21 1.66 8.77
N SER A 387 -11.01 2.60 7.84
CA SER A 387 -11.11 4.04 8.11
C SER A 387 -12.53 4.47 8.49
N GLU A 388 -13.56 3.84 7.88
CA GLU A 388 -14.96 4.05 8.27
C GLU A 388 -15.21 3.66 9.72
N LEU A 389 -14.57 2.60 10.19
CA LEU A 389 -14.64 2.11 11.57
C LEU A 389 -13.69 2.87 12.53
N GLY A 390 -12.96 3.87 12.06
CA GLY A 390 -11.95 4.61 12.83
C GLY A 390 -10.77 3.75 13.26
N MET A 391 -10.53 2.63 12.56
CA MET A 391 -9.46 1.69 12.92
C MET A 391 -8.14 2.05 12.23
N PRO A 392 -7.06 2.30 12.98
CA PRO A 392 -5.72 2.46 12.42
C PRO A 392 -5.20 1.11 11.94
N VAL A 393 -5.11 0.94 10.62
CA VAL A 393 -4.62 -0.29 9.98
C VAL A 393 -3.34 -0.03 9.20
N SER A 394 -2.61 -1.09 8.90
CA SER A 394 -1.41 -0.98 8.06
C SER A 394 -1.78 -1.21 6.60
N SER A 395 -1.76 -0.16 5.81
CA SER A 395 -1.92 -0.21 4.35
C SER A 395 -0.87 -1.10 3.68
N THR A 396 0.38 -1.07 4.17
CA THR A 396 1.48 -1.95 3.77
C THR A 396 1.12 -3.43 3.97
N HIS A 397 0.58 -3.80 5.14
CA HIS A 397 0.17 -5.18 5.42
C HIS A 397 -0.99 -5.62 4.52
N ILE A 398 -1.94 -4.75 4.29
CA ILE A 398 -3.10 -5.03 3.44
C ILE A 398 -2.65 -5.25 1.98
N ALA A 399 -1.80 -4.38 1.45
CA ALA A 399 -1.27 -4.51 0.09
C ALA A 399 -0.47 -5.82 -0.09
N ILE A 400 0.37 -6.16 0.88
CA ILE A 400 1.13 -7.41 0.88
C ILE A 400 0.19 -8.62 1.04
N GLY A 401 -0.82 -8.54 1.89
CA GLY A 401 -1.87 -9.55 2.00
C GLY A 401 -2.58 -9.77 0.67
N ALA A 402 -2.90 -8.70 -0.07
CA ALA A 402 -3.49 -8.77 -1.39
C ALA A 402 -2.57 -9.46 -2.40
N ILE A 403 -1.26 -9.16 -2.39
CA ILE A 403 -0.25 -9.84 -3.21
C ILE A 403 -0.21 -11.34 -2.90
N PHE A 404 -0.28 -11.72 -1.62
CA PHE A 404 -0.31 -13.12 -1.20
C PHE A 404 -1.59 -13.82 -1.63
N GLY A 405 -2.74 -13.18 -1.52
CA GLY A 405 -4.01 -13.72 -1.99
C GLY A 405 -3.97 -14.06 -3.49
N ILE A 406 -3.42 -13.16 -4.30
CA ILE A 406 -3.14 -13.41 -5.73
C ILE A 406 -2.18 -14.59 -5.90
N GLY A 407 -1.11 -14.64 -5.10
CA GLY A 407 -0.10 -15.71 -5.16
C GLY A 407 -0.67 -17.09 -4.80
N PHE A 408 -1.44 -17.19 -3.71
CA PHE A 408 -2.08 -18.43 -3.28
C PHE A 408 -3.12 -18.91 -4.27
N LEU A 409 -3.94 -18.02 -4.83
CA LEU A 409 -4.88 -18.38 -5.89
C LEU A 409 -4.13 -18.96 -7.10
N ARG A 410 -3.00 -18.34 -7.50
CA ARG A 410 -2.17 -18.84 -8.60
C ARG A 410 -1.58 -20.21 -8.29
N GLU A 411 -1.14 -20.44 -7.06
CA GLU A 411 -0.60 -21.72 -6.61
C GLU A 411 -1.70 -22.80 -6.62
N HIS A 412 -2.91 -22.49 -6.16
CA HIS A 412 -4.07 -23.38 -6.22
C HIS A 412 -4.43 -23.75 -7.66
N LEU A 413 -4.52 -22.76 -8.55
CA LEU A 413 -4.78 -22.99 -9.96
C LEU A 413 -3.67 -23.82 -10.64
N LYS A 414 -2.40 -23.71 -10.18
CA LYS A 414 -1.27 -24.54 -10.63
C LYS A 414 -1.30 -25.96 -10.09
N ARG A 415 -1.86 -26.18 -8.91
CA ARG A 415 -2.03 -27.53 -8.36
C ARG A 415 -2.97 -28.37 -9.23
N GLN A 416 -4.07 -27.79 -9.70
CA GLN A 416 -4.93 -28.40 -10.71
C GLN A 416 -4.18 -28.70 -12.00
N TYR A 417 -3.10 -27.99 -12.25
CA TYR A 417 -2.24 -28.18 -13.40
C TYR A 417 -1.26 -29.35 -13.24
N LYS A 418 -0.69 -29.57 -12.04
CA LYS A 418 0.11 -30.77 -11.71
C LYS A 418 -0.72 -32.05 -11.86
N GLU A 419 -1.98 -31.99 -11.49
CA GLU A 419 -2.92 -33.09 -11.71
C GLU A 419 -3.15 -33.35 -13.21
N MET A 420 -3.06 -32.33 -14.04
CA MET A 420 -3.14 -32.45 -15.49
C MET A 420 -1.83 -32.96 -16.10
N GLU A 421 -0.64 -32.55 -15.58
CA GLU A 421 0.65 -33.16 -15.94
C GLU A 421 0.63 -34.67 -15.63
N ALA A 422 0.12 -35.05 -14.46
CA ALA A 422 -0.07 -36.47 -14.10
C ALA A 422 -0.97 -37.20 -15.09
N LYS A 423 -2.09 -36.61 -15.52
CA LYS A 423 -3.00 -37.18 -16.53
C LYS A 423 -2.36 -37.26 -17.93
N ILE A 424 -1.46 -36.32 -18.29
CA ILE A 424 -0.69 -36.41 -19.55
C ILE A 424 0.26 -37.60 -19.50
N LEU A 425 0.94 -37.80 -18.36
CA LEU A 425 1.82 -38.92 -18.13
C LEU A 425 1.08 -40.28 -18.12
N GLU A 426 -0.10 -40.31 -17.50
CA GLU A 426 -0.97 -41.49 -17.40
C GLU A 426 -1.53 -41.93 -18.76
N SER A 427 -1.75 -40.97 -19.67
CA SER A 427 -2.25 -41.23 -21.04
C SER A 427 -1.16 -41.81 -21.98
N ARG A 428 0.10 -41.90 -21.55
CA ARG A 428 1.22 -42.37 -22.35
C ARG A 428 1.87 -43.63 -21.73
N LYS A 429 1.99 -44.69 -22.51
CA LYS A 429 2.60 -45.97 -22.07
C LYS A 429 3.99 -46.16 -22.65
N GLY A 430 4.90 -46.78 -21.88
CA GLY A 430 6.24 -47.21 -22.34
C GLY A 430 7.33 -46.14 -22.34
N GLU A 431 8.29 -46.20 -23.27
CA GLU A 431 9.44 -45.29 -23.40
C GLU A 431 9.05 -43.83 -23.59
N ASP A 432 7.90 -43.54 -24.24
CA ASP A 432 7.36 -42.20 -24.42
C ASP A 432 7.00 -41.54 -23.10
N SER A 433 6.51 -42.30 -22.11
CA SER A 433 6.19 -41.79 -20.78
C SER A 433 7.45 -41.34 -20.02
N LYS A 434 8.54 -42.07 -20.16
CA LYS A 434 9.83 -41.76 -19.51
C LYS A 434 10.45 -40.48 -20.08
N LYS A 435 10.48 -40.34 -21.39
CA LYS A 435 10.98 -39.15 -22.10
C LYS A 435 10.15 -37.90 -21.78
N VAL A 436 8.83 -38.04 -21.74
CA VAL A 436 7.94 -36.92 -21.38
C VAL A 436 8.08 -36.52 -19.90
N LYS A 437 8.31 -37.50 -19.01
CA LYS A 437 8.57 -37.22 -17.58
C LYS A 437 9.89 -36.46 -17.38
N GLU A 438 10.97 -36.89 -18.01
CA GLU A 438 12.26 -36.21 -17.97
C GLU A 438 12.20 -34.82 -18.56
N PHE A 439 11.48 -34.63 -19.65
CA PHE A 439 11.19 -33.32 -20.23
C PHE A 439 10.43 -32.41 -19.25
N LEU A 440 9.34 -32.87 -18.64
CA LEU A 440 8.53 -32.09 -17.71
C LEU A 440 9.33 -31.69 -16.46
N GLU A 441 10.22 -32.57 -16.01
CA GLU A 441 11.12 -32.33 -14.89
C GLU A 441 12.22 -31.31 -15.24
N HIS A 442 12.85 -31.44 -16.40
CA HIS A 442 13.82 -30.47 -16.90
C HIS A 442 13.17 -29.11 -17.15
N PHE A 443 12.00 -29.08 -17.76
CA PHE A 443 11.24 -27.89 -18.00
C PHE A 443 10.81 -27.21 -16.68
N ARG A 444 10.42 -27.97 -15.66
CA ARG A 444 10.09 -27.45 -14.32
C ARG A 444 11.27 -26.72 -13.68
N ASN A 445 12.46 -27.28 -13.81
CA ASN A 445 13.69 -26.76 -13.19
C ASN A 445 14.39 -25.68 -14.02
N ALA A 446 13.99 -25.45 -15.27
CA ALA A 446 14.59 -24.46 -16.15
C ALA A 446 14.24 -23.01 -15.72
N SER A 447 15.17 -22.07 -15.96
CA SER A 447 14.91 -20.63 -15.74
C SER A 447 13.80 -20.11 -16.66
N VAL A 448 13.16 -19.00 -16.29
CA VAL A 448 12.07 -18.37 -17.07
C VAL A 448 12.47 -18.12 -18.53
N LYS A 449 13.69 -17.63 -18.74
CA LYS A 449 14.25 -17.41 -20.09
C LYS A 449 14.38 -18.73 -20.87
N ARG A 450 14.82 -19.81 -20.20
CA ARG A 450 15.01 -21.13 -20.82
C ARG A 450 13.68 -21.81 -21.09
N LYS A 451 12.68 -21.69 -20.19
CA LYS A 451 11.28 -22.13 -20.39
C LYS A 451 10.64 -21.47 -21.61
N ALA A 452 10.78 -20.16 -21.73
CA ALA A 452 10.27 -19.41 -22.88
C ALA A 452 10.92 -19.86 -24.20
N ALA A 453 12.23 -20.15 -24.20
CA ALA A 453 12.95 -20.65 -25.35
C ALA A 453 12.48 -22.05 -25.76
N ILE A 454 12.30 -22.96 -24.79
CA ILE A 454 11.79 -24.33 -25.01
C ILE A 454 10.39 -24.31 -25.60
N LEU A 455 9.47 -23.52 -25.04
CA LEU A 455 8.09 -23.38 -25.56
C LEU A 455 8.07 -22.83 -26.98
N LYS A 456 8.95 -21.84 -27.28
CA LYS A 456 9.08 -21.27 -28.61
C LYS A 456 9.64 -22.26 -29.63
N SER A 457 10.52 -23.20 -29.19
CA SER A 457 11.06 -24.27 -30.05
C SER A 457 9.99 -25.32 -30.37
N ILE A 458 9.15 -25.69 -29.41
CA ILE A 458 8.03 -26.62 -29.60
C ILE A 458 6.98 -26.02 -30.56
N GLU A 459 6.66 -24.73 -30.46
CA GLU A 459 5.74 -24.05 -31.41
C GLU A 459 6.33 -23.96 -32.84
N ARG A 460 7.65 -23.89 -32.97
CA ARG A 460 8.35 -23.76 -34.27
C ARG A 460 8.56 -25.08 -35.00
N LYS A 461 8.27 -26.22 -34.39
CA LYS A 461 8.32 -27.55 -35.07
C LYS A 461 7.41 -27.62 -36.30
N ASP A 462 6.45 -26.72 -36.45
CA ASP A 462 5.58 -26.58 -37.63
C ASP A 462 6.23 -25.75 -38.79
N SER A 463 7.40 -25.17 -38.58
CA SER A 463 8.12 -24.42 -39.63
C SER A 463 9.56 -24.91 -39.74
N LYS A 464 9.94 -25.33 -40.95
CA LYS A 464 11.19 -26.00 -41.40
C LYS A 464 12.52 -25.28 -41.06
N LYS A 465 12.71 -24.68 -39.88
CA LYS A 465 13.99 -24.15 -39.42
C LYS A 465 14.38 -24.79 -38.10
N LYS A 466 15.21 -25.85 -38.18
CA LYS A 466 15.95 -26.42 -37.06
C LYS A 466 16.82 -25.35 -36.41
N ALA A 467 16.48 -24.95 -35.19
CA ALA A 467 17.36 -24.15 -34.33
C ALA A 467 17.80 -25.05 -33.15
N LYS A 468 19.11 -25.15 -32.98
CA LYS A 468 19.88 -25.87 -31.98
C LYS A 468 19.32 -25.84 -30.56
N LEU A 469 18.46 -26.78 -30.20
CA LEU A 469 18.20 -27.24 -28.84
C LEU A 469 18.09 -28.78 -28.97
N GLU A 470 19.25 -29.43 -29.07
CA GLU A 470 19.37 -30.86 -29.43
C GLU A 470 18.85 -31.82 -28.36
N GLU A 471 18.58 -31.38 -27.15
CA GLU A 471 18.30 -32.23 -26.00
C GLU A 471 16.86 -32.77 -25.93
N PHE A 472 15.89 -32.15 -26.64
CA PHE A 472 14.46 -32.52 -26.58
C PHE A 472 13.73 -32.48 -27.94
N SER A 473 14.46 -32.69 -29.04
CA SER A 473 13.92 -32.65 -30.41
C SER A 473 12.90 -33.74 -30.72
N ASP A 474 12.86 -34.83 -29.95
CA ASP A 474 12.06 -36.03 -30.21
C ASP A 474 10.74 -36.09 -29.42
N ILE A 475 10.46 -35.09 -28.58
CA ILE A 475 9.23 -35.10 -27.81
C ILE A 475 8.08 -34.51 -28.63
N ASP A 476 7.13 -35.34 -29.00
CA ASP A 476 5.94 -34.95 -29.73
C ASP A 476 4.78 -34.63 -28.74
N LEU A 477 4.72 -33.37 -28.31
CA LEU A 477 3.59 -32.87 -27.54
C LEU A 477 2.47 -32.48 -28.48
N LYS A 478 1.24 -32.98 -28.25
CA LYS A 478 0.08 -32.55 -28.99
C LYS A 478 -0.10 -31.02 -28.82
N LYS A 479 -0.48 -30.34 -29.90
CA LYS A 479 -0.64 -28.87 -29.95
C LYS A 479 -1.44 -28.30 -28.77
N LYS A 480 -2.41 -29.08 -28.27
CA LYS A 480 -3.25 -28.79 -27.09
C LYS A 480 -2.47 -28.90 -25.77
N GLU A 481 -1.54 -29.84 -25.67
CA GLU A 481 -0.67 -30.06 -24.50
C GLU A 481 0.41 -28.99 -24.41
N ALA A 482 1.07 -28.66 -25.53
CA ALA A 482 2.04 -27.58 -25.61
C ALA A 482 1.44 -26.21 -25.26
N LYS A 483 0.21 -25.92 -25.72
CA LYS A 483 -0.51 -24.70 -25.37
C LYS A 483 -0.82 -24.60 -23.89
N LYS A 484 -1.28 -25.71 -23.29
CA LYS A 484 -1.57 -25.80 -21.86
C LYS A 484 -0.31 -25.68 -21.00
N LEU A 485 0.79 -26.33 -21.42
CA LEU A 485 2.08 -26.20 -20.76
C LEU A 485 2.59 -24.74 -20.78
N LYS A 486 2.42 -24.04 -21.92
CA LYS A 486 2.78 -22.63 -22.08
C LYS A 486 1.96 -21.70 -21.16
N GLU A 487 0.66 -21.95 -21.04
CA GLU A 487 -0.21 -21.17 -20.16
C GLU A 487 0.14 -21.35 -18.68
N ALA A 488 0.56 -22.58 -18.27
CA ALA A 488 0.92 -22.88 -16.89
C ALA A 488 2.24 -22.25 -16.44
N TYR A 489 3.25 -22.26 -17.32
CA TYR A 489 4.61 -21.85 -16.97
C TYR A 489 4.90 -20.37 -17.22
N LYS A 490 4.02 -19.62 -17.87
CA LYS A 490 4.09 -18.16 -17.93
C LYS A 490 3.84 -17.48 -16.58
N GLU A 491 3.45 -18.21 -15.55
CA GLU A 491 3.07 -17.69 -14.25
C GLU A 491 4.03 -18.15 -13.14
N GLU A 492 5.11 -17.43 -12.87
CA GLU A 492 6.00 -17.73 -11.75
C GLU A 492 5.51 -17.14 -10.40
N LEU A 493 5.89 -17.85 -9.32
CA LEU A 493 5.40 -17.80 -7.95
C LEU A 493 5.93 -16.62 -7.12
N VAL A 494 5.20 -16.29 -6.06
CA VAL A 494 5.62 -15.38 -4.97
C VAL A 494 6.89 -15.91 -4.30
N LYS A 495 7.90 -15.05 -4.14
CA LYS A 495 9.13 -15.37 -3.40
C LYS A 495 8.83 -15.54 -1.90
N ARG A 496 8.72 -16.79 -1.41
CA ARG A 496 8.48 -17.09 0.00
C ARG A 496 9.50 -16.45 0.96
N SER A 497 10.74 -16.24 0.50
CA SER A 497 11.76 -15.56 1.29
C SER A 497 11.44 -14.09 1.61
N ALA A 498 10.68 -13.42 0.77
CA ALA A 498 10.21 -12.07 1.04
C ALA A 498 9.14 -12.05 2.15
N ILE A 499 8.27 -13.08 2.21
CA ILE A 499 7.23 -13.22 3.22
C ILE A 499 7.82 -13.22 4.63
N ASN A 500 8.81 -14.08 4.88
CA ASN A 500 9.40 -14.23 6.21
C ASN A 500 10.09 -12.95 6.70
N LYS A 501 10.75 -12.20 5.80
CA LYS A 501 11.37 -10.92 6.15
C LYS A 501 10.33 -9.87 6.54
N ILE A 502 9.23 -9.83 5.81
CA ILE A 502 8.13 -8.87 6.03
C ILE A 502 7.41 -9.19 7.34
N VAL A 503 7.05 -10.46 7.59
CA VAL A 503 6.43 -10.90 8.85
C VAL A 503 7.34 -10.65 10.05
N ALA A 504 8.64 -10.88 9.92
CA ALA A 504 9.60 -10.58 10.99
C ALA A 504 9.66 -9.07 11.27
N ALA A 505 9.68 -8.22 10.24
CA ALA A 505 9.64 -6.76 10.40
C ALA A 505 8.36 -6.31 11.12
N TRP A 506 7.22 -6.93 10.84
CA TRP A 506 5.96 -6.62 11.52
C TRP A 506 5.97 -6.92 13.01
N LEU A 507 6.47 -8.12 13.38
CA LEU A 507 6.54 -8.55 14.79
C LEU A 507 7.53 -7.72 15.60
N ILE A 508 8.60 -7.23 14.98
CA ILE A 508 9.66 -6.45 15.64
C ILE A 508 9.27 -4.98 15.81
N THR A 509 8.49 -4.40 14.89
CA THR A 509 8.21 -2.96 14.88
C THR A 509 7.54 -2.47 16.16
N VAL A 510 6.50 -3.16 16.67
CA VAL A 510 5.78 -2.71 17.87
C VAL A 510 6.66 -2.73 19.12
N PRO A 511 7.35 -3.84 19.49
CA PRO A 511 8.22 -3.86 20.65
C PRO A 511 9.37 -2.85 20.57
N VAL A 512 10.01 -2.73 19.40
CA VAL A 512 11.15 -1.81 19.24
C VAL A 512 10.68 -0.36 19.35
N SER A 513 9.56 0.00 18.71
CA SER A 513 8.99 1.34 18.83
C SER A 513 8.55 1.67 20.23
N ALA A 514 7.98 0.69 20.97
CA ALA A 514 7.58 0.88 22.36
C ALA A 514 8.79 1.13 23.27
N ILE A 515 9.82 0.31 23.18
CA ILE A 515 11.05 0.48 23.96
C ILE A 515 11.73 1.81 23.63
N PHE A 516 11.85 2.13 22.35
CA PHE A 516 12.49 3.35 21.91
C PHE A 516 11.71 4.60 22.36
N SER A 517 10.39 4.55 22.31
CA SER A 517 9.53 5.63 22.79
C SER A 517 9.61 5.81 24.32
N ALA A 518 9.66 4.71 25.08
CA ALA A 518 9.88 4.77 26.53
C ALA A 518 11.22 5.44 26.87
N ILE A 519 12.29 5.11 26.15
CA ILE A 519 13.59 5.75 26.32
C ILE A 519 13.50 7.26 25.99
N CYS A 520 12.87 7.62 24.87
CA CYS A 520 12.64 9.03 24.49
C CYS A 520 11.85 9.77 25.59
N TYR A 521 10.81 9.15 26.14
CA TYR A 521 10.03 9.73 27.22
C TYR A 521 10.89 10.07 28.45
N PHE A 522 11.70 9.14 28.93
CA PHE A 522 12.59 9.42 30.08
C PHE A 522 13.61 10.50 29.76
N ILE A 523 14.16 10.55 28.55
CA ILE A 523 15.10 11.60 28.14
C ILE A 523 14.41 12.99 28.16
N ILE A 524 13.23 13.11 27.54
CA ILE A 524 12.48 14.37 27.44
C ILE A 524 12.03 14.82 28.84
N SER A 525 11.53 13.91 29.68
CA SER A 525 11.14 14.18 31.05
C SER A 525 12.31 14.65 31.90
N ALA A 526 13.52 14.08 31.73
CA ALA A 526 14.72 14.47 32.44
C ALA A 526 15.23 15.88 32.06
N ILE A 527 14.95 16.34 30.83
CA ILE A 527 15.29 17.69 30.35
C ILE A 527 14.30 18.74 30.89
N GLY A 528 13.15 18.32 31.42
CA GLY A 528 12.16 19.18 32.04
C GLY A 528 11.19 19.84 31.03
N LEU A 529 11.12 19.31 29.82
CA LEU A 529 10.17 19.72 28.79
C LEU A 529 8.75 19.27 29.12
#